data_cf50d1ea6bad82e46490bb8714b75724
#
_entry.id   cf50d1ea6bad82e46490bb8714b75724
#
_cell.length_a   1.000
_cell.length_b   1.000
_cell.length_c   1.000
_cell.angle_alpha   90.00
_cell.angle_beta   90.00
_cell.angle_gamma   90.00
#
_symmetry.space_group_name_H-M   'P 1'
#
loop_
_entity.id
_entity.type
_entity.pdbx_description
1 polymer ?
#
loop_
_entity_poly.entity_id
_entity_poly.type
_entity_poly.pdbx_seq_one_letter_code
_entity_poly.pdbx_strand_id
1 'polypeptide(L)'
;MTAVEAYELTTQGGATDFARLIEACQAFGSYCLIGGLAVNCYVEPVYTLDADIVVIAASLPTLTLYLREQGFQKEEHPYSVNARAPGSDLRIQFTTDDRYQPFVARSVESDVLGLRVKVANLEDVVQGKLWAYADPQRRLSKRKKDELDLIRLAEAYPTLKSRYPRELTEQIDSAI
;
A
#
# COMPACT_ATOMS: atom_id res chain seq x y z
N MET A 1 -2.56 19.59 -16.29
CA MET A 1 -2.79 18.99 -14.95
C MET A 1 -2.03 17.67 -14.90
N THR A 2 -1.08 17.55 -13.98
CA THR A 2 -0.30 16.32 -13.78
C THR A 2 -1.10 15.30 -12.94
N ALA A 3 -0.65 14.05 -12.91
CA ALA A 3 -1.26 13.03 -12.06
C ALA A 3 -1.20 13.40 -10.56
N VAL A 4 -0.12 14.04 -10.13
CA VAL A 4 0.04 14.54 -8.75
C VAL A 4 -0.97 15.64 -8.44
N GLU A 5 -1.11 16.62 -9.33
CA GLU A 5 -2.11 17.71 -9.17
C GLU A 5 -3.54 17.15 -9.15
N ALA A 6 -3.86 16.17 -10.01
CA ALA A 6 -5.16 15.53 -10.01
C ALA A 6 -5.41 14.76 -8.71
N TYR A 7 -4.41 14.04 -8.21
CA TYR A 7 -4.49 13.33 -6.94
C TYR A 7 -4.69 14.31 -5.77
N GLU A 8 -3.91 15.40 -5.73
CA GLU A 8 -4.04 16.45 -4.71
C GLU A 8 -5.45 17.02 -4.64
N LEU A 9 -6.01 17.37 -5.79
CA LEU A 9 -7.36 17.94 -5.88
C LEU A 9 -8.45 16.94 -5.47
N THR A 10 -8.36 15.70 -5.95
CA THR A 10 -9.39 14.67 -5.71
C THR A 10 -9.34 14.07 -4.30
N THR A 11 -8.21 14.23 -3.61
CA THR A 11 -8.00 13.76 -2.23
C THR A 11 -7.99 14.89 -1.19
N GLN A 12 -8.27 16.11 -1.61
CA GLN A 12 -8.29 17.28 -0.72
C GLN A 12 -6.97 17.45 0.07
N GLY A 13 -5.83 17.38 -0.62
CA GLY A 13 -4.50 17.52 -0.01
C GLY A 13 -3.74 16.21 0.20
N GLY A 14 -4.22 15.10 -0.35
CA GLY A 14 -3.62 13.79 -0.11
C GLY A 14 -2.21 13.62 -0.64
N ALA A 15 -1.82 14.28 -1.74
CA ALA A 15 -0.44 14.24 -2.24
C ALA A 15 0.52 14.95 -1.28
N THR A 16 0.11 16.09 -0.75
CA THR A 16 0.87 16.85 0.27
C THR A 16 1.03 16.01 1.54
N ASP A 17 -0.03 15.37 2.03
CA ASP A 17 0.02 14.54 3.21
C ASP A 17 0.82 13.25 2.99
N PHE A 18 0.78 12.70 1.78
CA PHE A 18 1.64 11.57 1.40
C PHE A 18 3.12 11.99 1.44
N ALA A 19 3.48 13.17 0.94
CA ALA A 19 4.85 13.68 1.02
C ALA A 19 5.31 13.82 2.48
N ARG A 20 4.49 14.37 3.35
CA ARG A 20 4.78 14.49 4.80
C ARG A 20 4.96 13.12 5.47
N LEU A 21 4.13 12.14 5.11
CA LEU A 21 4.27 10.76 5.56
C LEU A 21 5.60 10.15 5.15
N ILE A 22 5.97 10.25 3.88
CA ILE A 22 7.21 9.66 3.36
C ILE A 22 8.45 10.33 4.00
N GLU A 23 8.44 11.65 4.17
CA GLU A 23 9.49 12.37 4.86
C GLU A 23 9.65 11.88 6.31
N ALA A 24 8.55 11.71 7.03
CA ALA A 24 8.57 11.14 8.38
C ALA A 24 9.11 9.69 8.39
N CYS A 25 8.68 8.84 7.47
CA CYS A 25 9.19 7.46 7.37
C CYS A 25 10.70 7.45 7.10
N GLN A 26 11.20 8.32 6.23
CA GLN A 26 12.64 8.43 5.94
C GLN A 26 13.45 8.91 7.15
N ALA A 27 12.89 9.79 7.96
CA ALA A 27 13.55 10.32 9.15
C ALA A 27 13.64 9.29 10.30
N PHE A 28 12.64 8.42 10.45
CA PHE A 28 12.52 7.53 11.60
C PHE A 28 12.87 6.07 11.34
N GLY A 29 13.28 5.70 10.15
CA GLY A 29 13.80 4.36 9.94
C GLY A 29 13.47 3.71 8.61
N SER A 30 13.57 2.38 8.62
CA SER A 30 13.32 1.58 7.44
C SER A 30 11.83 1.31 7.27
N TYR A 31 11.36 1.50 6.06
CA TYR A 31 9.95 1.32 5.69
C TYR A 31 9.83 0.77 4.27
N CYS A 32 8.66 0.30 3.90
CA CYS A 32 8.26 0.15 2.51
C CYS A 32 6.77 0.37 2.32
N LEU A 33 6.43 0.94 1.17
CA LEU A 33 5.06 1.05 0.69
C LEU A 33 4.57 -0.31 0.19
N ILE A 34 3.35 -0.67 0.55
CA ILE A 34 2.63 -1.87 0.10
C ILE A 34 1.25 -1.48 -0.44
N GLY A 35 0.37 -2.44 -0.66
CA GLY A 35 -1.03 -2.17 -1.04
C GLY A 35 -1.21 -1.60 -2.44
N GLY A 36 -2.27 -0.84 -2.64
CA GLY A 36 -2.70 -0.36 -3.96
C GLY A 36 -1.71 0.60 -4.62
N LEU A 37 -1.09 1.51 -3.87
CA LEU A 37 -0.08 2.42 -4.40
C LEU A 37 1.19 1.67 -4.85
N ALA A 38 1.55 0.60 -4.15
CA ALA A 38 2.66 -0.26 -4.56
C ALA A 38 2.33 -1.05 -5.84
N VAL A 39 1.11 -1.58 -5.98
CA VAL A 39 0.64 -2.22 -7.23
C VAL A 39 0.77 -1.26 -8.41
N ASN A 40 0.41 0.00 -8.23
CA ASN A 40 0.49 1.04 -9.26
C ASN A 40 1.93 1.35 -9.74
N CYS A 41 2.96 0.88 -9.04
CA CYS A 41 4.35 0.96 -9.49
C CYS A 41 4.70 -0.09 -10.54
N TYR A 42 3.89 -1.14 -10.68
CA TYR A 42 4.18 -2.31 -11.53
C TYR A 42 3.21 -2.45 -12.72
N VAL A 43 2.01 -1.87 -12.60
CA VAL A 43 0.95 -1.96 -13.61
C VAL A 43 0.28 -0.61 -13.79
N GLU A 44 -0.57 -0.48 -14.81
CA GLU A 44 -1.32 0.75 -15.07
C GLU A 44 -2.03 1.23 -13.79
N PRO A 45 -1.83 2.51 -13.40
CA PRO A 45 -2.33 3.01 -12.13
C PRO A 45 -3.86 3.04 -12.03
N VAL A 46 -4.35 2.61 -10.87
CA VAL A 46 -5.75 2.75 -10.46
C VAL A 46 -5.84 3.67 -9.25
N TYR A 47 -6.82 4.54 -9.23
CA TYR A 47 -7.04 5.48 -8.13
C TYR A 47 -7.22 4.77 -6.78
N THR A 48 -6.52 5.24 -5.76
CA THR A 48 -6.64 4.76 -4.39
C THR A 48 -6.43 5.87 -3.38
N LEU A 49 -7.21 5.83 -2.30
CA LEU A 49 -7.11 6.75 -1.16
C LEU A 49 -6.25 6.16 -0.02
N ASP A 50 -5.81 4.93 -0.14
CA ASP A 50 -5.09 4.22 0.92
C ASP A 50 -3.59 4.24 0.65
N ALA A 51 -2.79 4.70 1.63
CA ALA A 51 -1.35 4.55 1.69
C ALA A 51 -1.02 3.50 2.77
N ASP A 52 -0.70 2.29 2.32
CA ASP A 52 -0.38 1.16 3.19
C ASP A 52 1.15 1.05 3.35
N ILE A 53 1.63 1.13 4.58
CA ILE A 53 3.07 1.19 4.91
C ILE A 53 3.44 0.06 5.87
N VAL A 54 4.58 -0.56 5.62
CA VAL A 54 5.32 -1.37 6.60
C VAL A 54 6.46 -0.53 7.15
N VAL A 55 6.56 -0.43 8.45
CA VAL A 55 7.69 0.19 9.16
C VAL A 55 8.28 -0.86 10.08
N ILE A 56 9.60 -0.85 10.27
CA ILE A 56 10.23 -1.71 11.28
C ILE A 56 9.55 -1.48 12.63
N ALA A 57 9.09 -2.56 13.26
CA ALA A 57 8.21 -2.51 14.42
C ALA A 57 8.73 -1.62 15.56
N ALA A 58 10.04 -1.63 15.81
CA ALA A 58 10.68 -0.79 16.82
C ALA A 58 10.57 0.72 16.55
N SER A 59 10.41 1.13 15.30
CA SER A 59 10.32 2.55 14.89
C SER A 59 8.88 3.08 14.89
N LEU A 60 7.89 2.21 14.87
CA LEU A 60 6.48 2.59 14.72
C LEU A 60 5.97 3.52 15.83
N PRO A 61 6.27 3.29 17.13
CA PRO A 61 5.81 4.18 18.19
C PRO A 61 6.33 5.62 18.03
N THR A 62 7.62 5.78 17.73
CA THR A 62 8.25 7.09 17.54
C THR A 62 7.70 7.81 16.30
N LEU A 63 7.55 7.07 15.19
CA LEU A 63 6.98 7.61 13.95
C LEU A 63 5.53 8.09 14.16
N THR A 64 4.71 7.28 14.81
CA THR A 64 3.29 7.65 15.03
C THR A 64 3.14 8.80 16.03
N LEU A 65 4.02 8.91 17.01
CA LEU A 65 4.08 10.06 17.90
C LEU A 65 4.42 11.33 17.12
N TYR A 66 5.46 11.28 16.28
CA TYR A 66 5.84 12.42 15.42
C TYR A 66 4.70 12.85 14.51
N LEU A 67 4.03 11.91 13.82
CA LEU A 67 2.89 12.24 12.96
C LEU A 67 1.75 12.92 13.74
N ARG A 68 1.50 12.48 14.97
CA ARG A 68 0.51 13.12 15.85
C ARG A 68 0.90 14.56 16.20
N GLU A 69 2.17 14.81 16.48
CA GLU A 69 2.69 16.17 16.73
C GLU A 69 2.58 17.06 15.47
N GLN A 70 2.61 16.45 14.29
CA GLN A 70 2.36 17.14 13.01
C GLN A 70 0.87 17.30 12.68
N GLY A 71 -0.03 16.96 13.59
CA GLY A 71 -1.47 17.15 13.44
C GLY A 71 -2.24 15.95 12.87
N PHE A 72 -1.59 14.81 12.64
CA PHE A 72 -2.30 13.60 12.21
C PHE A 72 -3.07 12.99 13.39
N GLN A 73 -4.29 12.56 13.09
CA GLN A 73 -5.09 11.77 14.02
C GLN A 73 -4.66 10.30 13.92
N LYS A 74 -4.53 9.62 15.07
CA LYS A 74 -4.11 8.22 15.17
C LYS A 74 -5.26 7.37 15.68
N GLU A 75 -5.44 6.19 15.10
CA GLU A 75 -6.37 5.15 15.53
C GLU A 75 -5.68 3.79 15.52
N GLU A 76 -5.78 3.03 16.62
CA GLU A 76 -5.18 1.71 16.75
C GLU A 76 -6.22 0.61 16.51
N HIS A 77 -5.83 -0.41 15.74
CA HIS A 77 -6.60 -1.61 15.46
C HIS A 77 -5.75 -2.86 15.76
N PRO A 78 -6.34 -4.07 15.88
CA PRO A 78 -5.60 -5.29 16.23
C PRO A 78 -4.38 -5.60 15.35
N TYR A 79 -4.44 -5.24 14.07
CA TYR A 79 -3.38 -5.55 13.10
C TYR A 79 -2.88 -4.33 12.31
N SER A 80 -3.25 -3.13 12.73
CA SER A 80 -2.81 -1.90 12.09
C SER A 80 -2.88 -0.69 13.01
N VAL A 81 -2.08 0.31 12.69
CA VAL A 81 -2.21 1.66 13.21
C VAL A 81 -2.56 2.56 12.04
N ASN A 82 -3.66 3.28 12.14
CA ASN A 82 -4.12 4.19 11.11
C ASN A 82 -3.76 5.64 11.48
N ALA A 83 -3.46 6.46 10.47
CA ALA A 83 -3.26 7.89 10.62
C ALA A 83 -3.99 8.65 9.52
N ARG A 84 -4.46 9.84 9.83
CA ARG A 84 -5.16 10.71 8.90
C ARG A 84 -4.91 12.18 9.24
N ALA A 85 -4.60 13.00 8.23
CA ALA A 85 -4.56 14.44 8.41
C ALA A 85 -5.98 15.03 8.36
N PRO A 86 -6.32 16.01 9.20
CA PRO A 86 -7.60 16.69 9.12
C PRO A 86 -7.81 17.35 7.76
N GLY A 87 -8.99 17.15 7.17
CA GLY A 87 -9.37 17.75 5.89
C GLY A 87 -8.89 17.00 4.65
N SER A 88 -8.02 16.01 4.79
CA SER A 88 -7.56 15.15 3.68
C SER A 88 -8.32 13.83 3.63
N ASP A 89 -8.51 13.32 2.42
CA ASP A 89 -9.13 12.00 2.18
C ASP A 89 -8.12 10.86 2.16
N LEU A 90 -6.82 11.16 2.22
CA LEU A 90 -5.78 10.14 2.32
C LEU A 90 -5.89 9.37 3.63
N ARG A 91 -5.95 8.06 3.55
CA ARG A 91 -5.93 7.15 4.69
C ARG A 91 -4.58 6.45 4.76
N ILE A 92 -3.87 6.64 5.84
CA ILE A 92 -2.57 6.02 6.09
C ILE A 92 -2.79 4.83 7.00
N GLN A 93 -2.25 3.67 6.62
CA GLN A 93 -2.32 2.46 7.41
C GLN A 93 -0.93 1.85 7.56
N PHE A 94 -0.46 1.74 8.81
CA PHE A 94 0.73 0.98 9.16
C PHE A 94 0.30 -0.43 9.57
N THR A 95 0.71 -1.45 8.82
CA THR A 95 0.45 -2.83 9.25
C THR A 95 1.37 -3.24 10.41
N THR A 96 0.80 -3.91 11.40
CA THR A 96 1.52 -4.50 12.54
C THR A 96 1.61 -6.02 12.44
N ASP A 97 1.21 -6.59 11.31
CA ASP A 97 1.34 -8.01 11.02
C ASP A 97 2.81 -8.36 10.70
N ASP A 98 3.42 -9.18 11.53
CA ASP A 98 4.84 -9.55 11.45
C ASP A 98 5.22 -10.20 10.11
N ARG A 99 4.27 -10.79 9.39
CA ARG A 99 4.51 -11.38 8.07
C ARG A 99 5.05 -10.39 7.05
N TYR A 100 4.73 -9.10 7.21
CA TYR A 100 5.19 -8.04 6.31
C TYR A 100 6.57 -7.47 6.66
N GLN A 101 7.09 -7.68 7.87
CA GLN A 101 8.37 -7.10 8.30
C GLN A 101 9.54 -7.41 7.35
N PRO A 102 9.69 -8.63 6.79
CA PRO A 102 10.76 -8.93 5.84
C PRO A 102 10.69 -8.14 4.52
N PHE A 103 9.54 -7.55 4.16
CA PHE A 103 9.38 -6.77 2.93
C PHE A 103 10.27 -5.53 2.92
N VAL A 104 10.49 -4.93 4.09
CA VAL A 104 11.32 -3.72 4.25
C VAL A 104 12.75 -3.95 3.73
N ALA A 105 13.35 -5.09 4.08
CA ALA A 105 14.72 -5.42 3.67
C ALA A 105 14.86 -5.68 2.16
N ARG A 106 13.76 -6.07 1.49
CA ARG A 106 13.72 -6.38 0.05
C ARG A 106 13.10 -5.27 -0.80
N SER A 107 12.80 -4.12 -0.17
CA SER A 107 12.19 -2.98 -0.84
C SER A 107 13.07 -2.43 -1.96
N VAL A 108 12.43 -1.90 -2.99
CA VAL A 108 13.07 -1.24 -4.13
C VAL A 108 12.63 0.23 -4.17
N GLU A 109 13.42 1.08 -4.80
CA GLU A 109 13.02 2.47 -5.01
C GLU A 109 12.16 2.62 -6.26
N SER A 110 11.07 3.38 -6.12
CA SER A 110 10.17 3.72 -7.23
C SER A 110 9.71 5.17 -7.12
N ASP A 111 9.21 5.73 -8.21
CA ASP A 111 8.53 7.02 -8.20
C ASP A 111 7.04 6.82 -7.83
N VAL A 112 6.59 7.49 -6.78
CA VAL A 112 5.19 7.46 -6.34
C VAL A 112 4.74 8.88 -6.07
N LEU A 113 3.75 9.35 -6.83
CA LEU A 113 3.25 10.72 -6.74
C LEU A 113 4.37 11.79 -6.82
N GLY A 114 5.38 11.55 -7.66
CA GLY A 114 6.51 12.45 -7.86
C GLY A 114 7.60 12.38 -6.79
N LEU A 115 7.55 11.40 -5.89
CA LEU A 115 8.52 11.19 -4.82
C LEU A 115 9.28 9.87 -5.00
N ARG A 116 10.55 9.85 -4.62
CA ARG A 116 11.32 8.61 -4.51
C ARG A 116 10.94 7.88 -3.22
N VAL A 117 10.33 6.72 -3.35
CA VAL A 117 9.73 5.95 -2.26
C VAL A 117 10.27 4.53 -2.27
N LYS A 118 10.56 3.97 -1.08
CA LYS A 118 10.83 2.55 -0.93
C LYS A 118 9.51 1.78 -1.03
N VAL A 119 9.43 0.89 -2.00
CA VAL A 119 8.24 0.11 -2.33
C VAL A 119 8.56 -1.38 -2.21
N ALA A 120 7.63 -2.19 -1.74
CA ALA A 120 7.79 -3.64 -1.75
C ALA A 120 8.10 -4.12 -3.17
N ASN A 121 9.02 -5.08 -3.33
CA ASN A 121 9.29 -5.67 -4.62
C ASN A 121 8.04 -6.38 -5.18
N LEU A 122 8.03 -6.70 -6.46
CA LEU A 122 6.87 -7.28 -7.14
C LEU A 122 6.36 -8.56 -6.46
N GLU A 123 7.25 -9.44 -6.04
CA GLU A 123 6.87 -10.70 -5.39
C GLU A 123 6.23 -10.48 -4.02
N ASP A 124 6.72 -9.52 -3.26
CA ASP A 124 6.18 -9.15 -1.96
C ASP A 124 4.83 -8.42 -2.09
N VAL A 125 4.66 -7.57 -3.12
CA VAL A 125 3.37 -6.95 -3.44
C VAL A 125 2.32 -8.02 -3.74
N VAL A 126 2.67 -9.01 -4.58
CA VAL A 126 1.79 -10.15 -4.88
C VAL A 126 1.47 -10.95 -3.63
N GLN A 127 2.48 -11.24 -2.81
CA GLN A 127 2.28 -12.01 -1.58
C GLN A 127 1.33 -11.31 -0.61
N GLY A 128 1.49 -10.01 -0.41
CA GLY A 128 0.58 -9.21 0.41
C GLY A 128 -0.85 -9.22 -0.11
N LYS A 129 -1.03 -9.12 -1.45
CA LYS A 129 -2.33 -9.20 -2.09
C LYS A 129 -2.98 -10.60 -1.97
N LEU A 130 -2.18 -11.66 -2.06
CA LEU A 130 -2.67 -13.03 -1.86
C LEU A 130 -3.15 -13.25 -0.42
N TRP A 131 -2.43 -12.75 0.59
CA TRP A 131 -2.90 -12.80 1.98
C TRP A 131 -4.21 -12.03 2.18
N ALA A 132 -4.32 -10.84 1.62
CA ALA A 132 -5.53 -10.02 1.72
C ALA A 132 -6.71 -10.66 0.99
N TYR A 133 -6.50 -11.23 -0.19
CA TYR A 133 -7.51 -11.95 -0.97
C TYR A 133 -8.04 -13.19 -0.23
N ALA A 134 -7.15 -13.92 0.44
CA ALA A 134 -7.48 -15.15 1.16
C ALA A 134 -8.12 -14.91 2.54
N ASP A 135 -8.11 -13.68 3.06
CA ASP A 135 -8.65 -13.37 4.38
C ASP A 135 -10.19 -13.41 4.38
N PRO A 136 -10.83 -14.40 5.03
CA PRO A 136 -12.29 -14.52 5.06
C PRO A 136 -12.99 -13.41 5.83
N GLN A 137 -12.28 -12.74 6.75
CA GLN A 137 -12.82 -11.65 7.57
C GLN A 137 -12.74 -10.30 6.87
N ARG A 138 -11.94 -10.21 5.78
CA ARG A 138 -11.80 -8.98 5.02
C ARG A 138 -13.09 -8.67 4.28
N ARG A 139 -13.57 -7.43 4.38
CA ARG A 139 -14.80 -6.96 3.74
C ARG A 139 -14.80 -7.28 2.23
N LEU A 140 -15.92 -7.78 1.71
CA LEU A 140 -16.04 -8.27 0.32
C LEU A 140 -15.54 -7.25 -0.72
N SER A 141 -15.91 -5.98 -0.59
CA SER A 141 -15.48 -4.93 -1.52
C SER A 141 -13.95 -4.73 -1.54
N LYS A 142 -13.29 -4.89 -0.39
CA LYS A 142 -11.82 -4.85 -0.31
C LYS A 142 -11.18 -6.11 -0.91
N ARG A 143 -11.76 -7.29 -0.68
CA ARG A 143 -11.29 -8.54 -1.30
C ARG A 143 -11.43 -8.50 -2.82
N LYS A 144 -12.52 -7.94 -3.35
CA LYS A 144 -12.71 -7.74 -4.80
C LYS A 144 -11.69 -6.76 -5.40
N LYS A 145 -11.31 -5.74 -4.66
CA LYS A 145 -10.21 -4.85 -5.06
C LYS A 145 -8.86 -5.59 -5.08
N ASP A 146 -8.58 -6.43 -4.07
CA ASP A 146 -7.36 -7.23 -4.03
C ASP A 146 -7.33 -8.27 -5.16
N GLU A 147 -8.46 -8.90 -5.48
CA GLU A 147 -8.64 -9.80 -6.63
C GLU A 147 -8.34 -9.08 -7.96
N LEU A 148 -8.89 -7.87 -8.16
CA LEU A 148 -8.61 -7.06 -9.33
C LEU A 148 -7.11 -6.73 -9.45
N ASP A 149 -6.48 -6.35 -8.37
CA ASP A 149 -5.04 -6.06 -8.35
C ASP A 149 -4.21 -7.30 -8.75
N LEU A 150 -4.58 -8.49 -8.26
CA LEU A 150 -3.93 -9.75 -8.65
C LEU A 150 -4.13 -10.07 -10.13
N ILE A 151 -5.33 -9.85 -10.67
CA ILE A 151 -5.61 -10.03 -12.11
C ILE A 151 -4.72 -9.11 -12.95
N ARG A 152 -4.69 -7.81 -12.65
CA ARG A 152 -3.86 -6.81 -13.35
C ARG A 152 -2.37 -7.17 -13.32
N LEU A 153 -1.88 -7.63 -12.16
CA LEU A 153 -0.50 -8.09 -12.01
C LEU A 153 -0.22 -9.34 -12.85
N ALA A 154 -1.15 -10.30 -12.92
CA ALA A 154 -0.99 -11.52 -13.73
C ALA A 154 -1.06 -11.24 -15.25
N GLU A 155 -1.85 -10.27 -15.67
CA GLU A 155 -1.91 -9.82 -17.07
C GLU A 155 -0.57 -9.21 -17.53
N ALA A 156 0.07 -8.41 -16.67
CA ALA A 156 1.36 -7.79 -16.96
C ALA A 156 2.54 -8.76 -16.75
N TYR A 157 2.43 -9.67 -15.80
CA TYR A 157 3.47 -10.62 -15.40
C TYR A 157 2.91 -12.05 -15.31
N PRO A 158 2.67 -12.74 -16.44
CA PRO A 158 1.97 -14.03 -16.48
C PRO A 158 2.59 -15.15 -15.64
N THR A 159 3.89 -15.10 -15.36
CA THR A 159 4.59 -16.06 -14.51
C THR A 159 4.11 -16.06 -13.06
N LEU A 160 3.52 -14.96 -12.60
CA LEU A 160 2.97 -14.84 -11.24
C LEU A 160 1.79 -15.78 -11.00
N LYS A 161 1.08 -16.20 -12.05
CA LYS A 161 -0.07 -17.11 -11.95
C LYS A 161 0.27 -18.43 -11.25
N SER A 162 1.52 -18.89 -11.32
CA SER A 162 1.97 -20.09 -10.61
C SER A 162 1.85 -20.00 -9.08
N ARG A 163 1.74 -18.80 -8.53
CA ARG A 163 1.58 -18.52 -7.10
C ARG A 163 0.12 -18.33 -6.68
N TYR A 164 -0.79 -18.23 -7.65
CA TYR A 164 -2.18 -17.89 -7.40
C TYR A 164 -3.00 -19.11 -7.03
N PRO A 165 -4.09 -18.93 -6.25
CA PRO A 165 -5.09 -19.99 -6.09
C PRO A 165 -5.63 -20.47 -7.45
N ARG A 166 -5.88 -21.76 -7.57
CA ARG A 166 -6.35 -22.39 -8.82
C ARG A 166 -7.59 -21.70 -9.38
N GLU A 167 -8.55 -21.38 -8.53
CA GLU A 167 -9.80 -20.71 -8.89
C GLU A 167 -9.54 -19.37 -9.60
N LEU A 168 -8.63 -18.55 -9.06
CA LEU A 168 -8.26 -17.26 -9.65
C LEU A 168 -7.52 -17.45 -10.98
N THR A 169 -6.61 -18.43 -11.07
CA THR A 169 -5.89 -18.73 -12.30
C THR A 169 -6.83 -19.18 -13.41
N GLU A 170 -7.78 -20.08 -13.12
CA GLU A 170 -8.80 -20.56 -14.07
C GLU A 170 -9.69 -19.39 -14.55
N GLN A 171 -10.07 -18.47 -13.66
CA GLN A 171 -10.83 -17.28 -14.02
C GLN A 171 -10.08 -16.40 -15.00
N ILE A 172 -8.79 -16.15 -14.77
CA ILE A 172 -7.95 -15.33 -15.65
C ILE A 172 -7.78 -15.99 -17.00
N ASP A 173 -7.48 -17.30 -17.02
CA ASP A 173 -7.23 -18.05 -18.26
C ASP A 173 -8.48 -18.22 -19.11
N SER A 174 -9.67 -18.26 -18.52
CA SER A 174 -10.94 -18.38 -19.23
C SER A 174 -11.43 -17.06 -19.86
N ALA A 175 -10.84 -15.93 -19.48
CA ALA A 175 -11.22 -14.60 -19.99
C ALA A 175 -10.41 -14.17 -21.22
N ILE A 176 -9.42 -14.98 -21.63
CA ILE A 176 -8.59 -14.78 -22.84
C ILE A 176 -9.13 -15.64 -23.98
#